data_d7b5372ff4ae5c0e1dceb3f95881e989
#
_entry.id   d7b5372ff4ae5c0e1dceb3f95881e989
#
_cell.length_a   1.000
_cell.length_b   1.000
_cell.length_c   1.000
_cell.angle_alpha   90.00
_cell.angle_beta   90.00
_cell.angle_gamma   90.00
#
_symmetry.space_group_name_H-M   'P 1'
#
loop_
_entity.id
_entity.type
_entity.pdbx_description
1 polymer ?
#
loop_
_entity_poly.entity_id
_entity_poly.type
_entity_poly.pdbx_seq_one_letter_code
_entity_poly.pdbx_strand_id
1 'polypeptide(L)'
;NLLAAQSTPAPAAGTKVNYRPVVTPNGSTLPWVMKDGVKEFHLIAEPVRREFAPGMIVNCWGYNGHSPGPTIEAVEGDRVRILVTNKLAEPTSVHWHGFILPNGMDGVGGVTQKHIPPGETYVYEFPLVQHGAQMYHPHSDEMTQMAMGMEGFFIIHPKNGYPEPVDRHFLIFLQEWAIEPGTF
;
A
#
# COMPACT_ATOMS: atom_id res chain seq x y z
N ASN A 1 16.72 0.88 -23.94
CA ASN A 1 17.21 0.15 -22.74
C ASN A 1 16.07 -0.01 -21.77
N LEU A 2 15.43 -1.16 -21.89
CA LEU A 2 14.26 -1.57 -21.15
C LEU A 2 14.68 -2.13 -19.79
N LEU A 3 13.98 -1.66 -18.74
CA LEU A 3 13.82 -2.35 -17.47
C LEU A 3 15.14 -2.71 -16.73
N ALA A 4 15.75 -1.73 -16.11
CA ALA A 4 16.44 -2.03 -14.87
C ALA A 4 15.37 -2.56 -13.92
N ALA A 5 15.31 -3.87 -13.73
CA ALA A 5 14.52 -4.49 -12.69
C ALA A 5 15.00 -3.88 -11.37
N GLN A 6 14.21 -2.98 -10.81
CA GLN A 6 14.47 -2.51 -9.45
C GLN A 6 14.31 -3.75 -8.59
N SER A 7 15.41 -4.16 -7.98
CA SER A 7 15.43 -5.27 -7.05
C SER A 7 14.49 -4.92 -5.90
N THR A 8 13.45 -5.72 -5.73
CA THR A 8 12.61 -5.72 -4.54
C THR A 8 13.53 -5.75 -3.33
N PRO A 9 13.46 -4.80 -2.39
CA PRO A 9 14.24 -4.93 -1.18
C PRO A 9 13.86 -6.24 -0.50
N ALA A 10 14.87 -7.06 -0.21
CA ALA A 10 14.67 -8.31 0.49
C ALA A 10 14.05 -8.02 1.87
N PRO A 11 13.16 -8.89 2.38
CA PRO A 11 12.70 -8.81 3.75
C PRO A 11 13.91 -8.72 4.69
N ALA A 12 13.77 -7.99 5.80
CA ALA A 12 14.83 -7.82 6.77
C ALA A 12 15.49 -9.16 7.10
N ALA A 13 16.82 -9.21 7.10
CA ALA A 13 17.59 -10.42 7.24
C ALA A 13 17.12 -11.27 8.44
N GLY A 14 16.67 -12.49 8.18
CA GLY A 14 16.25 -13.45 9.21
C GLY A 14 14.80 -13.93 9.13
N THR A 15 13.94 -13.34 8.31
CA THR A 15 12.54 -13.76 8.20
C THR A 15 12.35 -14.74 7.06
N LYS A 16 12.08 -16.01 7.38
CA LYS A 16 11.64 -16.99 6.38
C LYS A 16 10.22 -16.64 5.96
N VAL A 17 10.07 -16.11 4.77
CA VAL A 17 8.76 -15.97 4.13
C VAL A 17 8.42 -17.26 3.38
N ASN A 18 7.25 -17.84 3.64
CA ASN A 18 6.79 -19.06 2.97
C ASN A 18 6.06 -18.76 1.65
N TYR A 19 6.37 -17.64 1.03
CA TYR A 19 5.76 -17.26 -0.26
C TYR A 19 6.82 -16.69 -1.19
N ARG A 20 6.55 -16.76 -2.47
CA ARG A 20 7.33 -16.04 -3.48
C ARG A 20 6.80 -14.61 -3.57
N PRO A 21 7.64 -13.59 -3.32
CA PRO A 21 7.22 -12.19 -3.43
C PRO A 21 6.65 -11.87 -4.79
N VAL A 22 5.64 -10.99 -4.84
CA VAL A 22 5.11 -10.48 -6.09
C VAL A 22 6.09 -9.51 -6.74
N VAL A 23 6.03 -9.41 -8.05
CA VAL A 23 6.78 -8.43 -8.83
C VAL A 23 5.86 -7.27 -9.17
N THR A 24 6.13 -6.09 -8.66
CA THR A 24 5.40 -4.86 -8.99
C THR A 24 6.28 -4.02 -9.93
N PRO A 25 6.05 -4.10 -11.26
CA PRO A 25 6.83 -3.32 -12.22
C PRO A 25 6.71 -1.81 -11.93
N ASN A 26 7.85 -1.11 -11.89
CA ASN A 26 7.95 0.32 -11.55
C ASN A 26 7.36 0.70 -10.19
N GLY A 27 7.14 -0.26 -9.32
CA GLY A 27 6.65 -0.10 -7.95
C GLY A 27 7.68 -0.53 -6.92
N SER A 28 7.24 -0.58 -5.67
CA SER A 28 8.05 -1.02 -4.53
C SER A 28 7.21 -1.91 -3.61
N THR A 29 7.89 -2.63 -2.72
CA THR A 29 7.25 -3.40 -1.64
C THR A 29 7.52 -2.71 -0.32
N LEU A 30 6.49 -2.57 0.53
CA LEU A 30 6.63 -1.97 1.85
C LEU A 30 7.38 -2.94 2.77
N PRO A 31 8.53 -2.54 3.32
CA PRO A 31 9.24 -3.38 4.28
C PRO A 31 8.47 -3.47 5.60
N TRP A 32 8.69 -4.57 6.33
CA TRP A 32 8.09 -4.80 7.64
C TRP A 32 9.12 -5.37 8.63
N VAL A 33 8.79 -5.25 9.90
CA VAL A 33 9.54 -5.87 10.99
C VAL A 33 8.63 -6.74 11.83
N MET A 34 9.17 -7.82 12.39
CA MET A 34 8.44 -8.61 13.39
C MET A 34 8.61 -7.96 14.76
N LYS A 35 7.52 -7.57 15.41
CA LYS A 35 7.52 -6.97 16.73
C LYS A 35 6.41 -7.59 17.58
N ASP A 36 6.77 -8.23 18.66
CA ASP A 36 5.84 -8.91 19.59
C ASP A 36 4.91 -9.92 18.90
N GLY A 37 5.41 -10.64 17.89
CA GLY A 37 4.62 -11.60 17.12
C GLY A 37 3.69 -10.96 16.08
N VAL A 38 3.76 -9.66 15.87
CA VAL A 38 2.97 -8.90 14.91
C VAL A 38 3.87 -8.39 13.78
N LYS A 39 3.41 -8.50 12.55
CA LYS A 39 4.06 -7.93 11.37
C LYS A 39 3.77 -6.43 11.31
N GLU A 40 4.76 -5.61 11.62
CA GLU A 40 4.61 -4.15 11.71
C GLU A 40 5.11 -3.47 10.42
N PHE A 41 4.25 -2.65 9.82
CA PHE A 41 4.52 -1.83 8.63
C PHE A 41 4.40 -0.35 8.98
N HIS A 42 5.12 0.50 8.24
CA HIS A 42 4.96 1.94 8.36
C HIS A 42 4.63 2.56 7.00
N LEU A 43 3.39 2.97 6.85
CA LEU A 43 2.85 3.61 5.66
C LEU A 43 2.80 5.13 5.90
N ILE A 44 3.42 5.91 5.02
CA ILE A 44 3.52 7.36 5.14
C ILE A 44 2.76 8.00 4.00
N ALA A 45 1.62 8.63 4.29
CA ALA A 45 0.87 9.43 3.33
C ALA A 45 1.54 10.78 3.14
N GLU A 46 1.96 11.12 1.92
CA GLU A 46 2.75 12.32 1.66
C GLU A 46 2.62 12.83 0.21
N PRO A 47 2.94 14.12 -0.05
CA PRO A 47 3.10 14.61 -1.41
C PRO A 47 4.24 13.87 -2.12
N VAL A 48 4.02 13.55 -3.39
CA VAL A 48 4.97 12.82 -4.23
C VAL A 48 5.16 13.57 -5.54
N ARG A 49 6.40 13.64 -6.00
CA ARG A 49 6.72 14.13 -7.35
C ARG A 49 7.18 12.94 -8.18
N ARG A 50 6.43 12.62 -9.23
CA ARG A 50 6.67 11.43 -10.05
C ARG A 50 6.75 11.77 -11.54
N GLU A 51 7.70 11.17 -12.22
CA GLU A 51 7.78 11.16 -13.67
C GLU A 51 7.03 9.93 -14.21
N PHE A 52 5.89 10.15 -14.87
CA PHE A 52 5.07 9.08 -15.46
C PHE A 52 5.52 8.67 -16.86
N ALA A 53 6.08 9.63 -17.62
CA ALA A 53 6.69 9.42 -18.91
C ALA A 53 7.89 10.38 -19.04
N PRO A 54 8.82 10.16 -19.95
CA PRO A 54 9.98 11.04 -20.14
C PRO A 54 9.59 12.52 -20.24
N GLY A 55 10.03 13.33 -19.28
CA GLY A 55 9.73 14.76 -19.16
C GLY A 55 8.36 15.09 -18.54
N MET A 56 7.48 14.11 -18.31
CA MET A 56 6.16 14.31 -17.71
C MET A 56 6.24 14.13 -16.19
N ILE A 57 6.57 15.20 -15.50
CA ILE A 57 6.69 15.21 -14.04
C ILE A 57 5.40 15.77 -13.45
N VAL A 58 4.75 14.98 -12.61
CA VAL A 58 3.46 15.29 -11.99
C VAL A 58 3.64 15.42 -10.48
N ASN A 59 3.04 16.46 -9.90
CA ASN A 59 2.88 16.58 -8.46
C ASN A 59 1.61 15.83 -8.07
N CYS A 60 1.78 14.75 -7.33
CA CYS A 60 0.69 13.88 -6.87
C CYS A 60 0.83 13.62 -5.38
N TRP A 61 -0.05 12.81 -4.84
CA TRP A 61 0.05 12.28 -3.47
C TRP A 61 0.23 10.79 -3.54
N GLY A 62 0.80 10.22 -2.49
CA GLY A 62 1.04 8.78 -2.45
C GLY A 62 1.50 8.32 -1.09
N TYR A 63 2.14 7.17 -1.09
CA TYR A 63 2.64 6.56 0.11
C TYR A 63 4.13 6.22 -0.02
N ASN A 64 4.93 6.57 1.00
CA ASN A 64 6.36 6.28 1.06
C ASN A 64 7.13 6.70 -0.21
N GLY A 65 6.81 7.90 -0.73
CA GLY A 65 7.45 8.47 -1.93
C GLY A 65 6.98 7.87 -3.25
N HIS A 66 5.94 7.05 -3.26
CA HIS A 66 5.43 6.35 -4.44
C HIS A 66 3.95 6.62 -4.69
N SER A 67 3.57 6.68 -5.97
CA SER A 67 2.20 6.63 -6.48
C SER A 67 2.19 5.76 -7.75
N PRO A 68 1.45 4.63 -7.79
CA PRO A 68 0.78 4.00 -6.65
C PRO A 68 1.72 3.72 -5.47
N GLY A 69 1.15 3.61 -4.26
CA GLY A 69 1.88 3.29 -3.04
C GLY A 69 2.53 1.90 -3.08
N PRO A 70 3.45 1.61 -2.14
CA PRO A 70 4.16 0.34 -2.10
C PRO A 70 3.22 -0.84 -1.85
N THR A 71 3.48 -1.97 -2.49
CA THR A 71 2.77 -3.21 -2.24
C THR A 71 3.04 -3.71 -0.84
N ILE A 72 1.99 -4.01 -0.09
CA ILE A 72 2.06 -4.69 1.20
C ILE A 72 1.88 -6.17 0.97
N GLU A 73 2.75 -7.01 1.56
CA GLU A 73 2.66 -8.47 1.45
C GLU A 73 2.63 -9.12 2.83
N ALA A 74 1.66 -10.01 3.03
CA ALA A 74 1.54 -10.81 4.24
C ALA A 74 0.92 -12.18 3.92
N VAL A 75 0.80 -13.05 4.91
CA VAL A 75 0.23 -14.39 4.76
C VAL A 75 -1.07 -14.50 5.55
N GLU A 76 -2.03 -15.21 5.04
CA GLU A 76 -3.26 -15.57 5.77
C GLU A 76 -2.92 -16.20 7.13
N GLY A 77 -3.51 -15.66 8.18
CA GLY A 77 -3.21 -16.00 9.56
C GLY A 77 -2.19 -15.10 10.24
N ASP A 78 -1.48 -14.23 9.51
CA ASP A 78 -0.65 -13.20 10.13
C ASP A 78 -1.52 -12.20 10.91
N ARG A 79 -0.96 -11.66 12.00
CA ARG A 79 -1.45 -10.42 12.61
C ARG A 79 -0.58 -9.29 12.09
N VAL A 80 -1.22 -8.27 11.56
CA VAL A 80 -0.53 -7.09 11.02
C VAL A 80 -0.80 -5.86 11.87
N ARG A 81 0.20 -4.99 11.98
CA ARG A 81 0.08 -3.65 12.55
C ARG A 81 0.62 -2.67 11.52
N ILE A 82 -0.22 -1.73 11.11
CA ILE A 82 0.16 -0.75 10.11
C ILE A 82 0.05 0.64 10.73
N LEU A 83 1.21 1.26 10.92
CA LEU A 83 1.29 2.66 11.37
C LEU A 83 1.12 3.53 10.14
N VAL A 84 0.06 4.33 10.11
CA VAL A 84 -0.19 5.29 9.02
C VAL A 84 0.10 6.69 9.52
N THR A 85 1.18 7.28 9.03
CA THR A 85 1.57 8.65 9.35
C THR A 85 1.12 9.60 8.25
N ASN A 86 0.35 10.62 8.61
CA ASN A 86 -0.12 11.64 7.67
C ASN A 86 0.86 12.80 7.58
N LYS A 87 1.52 12.95 6.45
CA LYS A 87 2.36 14.10 6.09
C LYS A 87 1.73 15.01 5.02
N LEU A 88 0.47 14.80 4.69
CA LEU A 88 -0.29 15.72 3.85
C LEU A 88 -0.63 16.99 4.62
N ALA A 89 -1.03 18.04 3.92
CA ALA A 89 -1.54 19.27 4.51
C ALA A 89 -2.99 19.18 4.98
N GLU A 90 -3.67 18.08 4.70
CA GLU A 90 -5.07 17.82 5.02
C GLU A 90 -5.27 16.48 5.74
N PRO A 91 -6.41 16.28 6.42
CA PRO A 91 -6.72 15.01 7.06
C PRO A 91 -6.86 13.87 6.06
N THR A 92 -6.48 12.65 6.47
CA THR A 92 -6.64 11.43 5.68
C THR A 92 -7.16 10.27 6.55
N SER A 93 -7.36 9.13 5.96
CA SER A 93 -7.52 7.82 6.59
C SER A 93 -7.12 6.76 5.58
N VAL A 94 -6.97 5.50 5.99
CA VAL A 94 -6.71 4.40 5.04
C VAL A 94 -7.75 3.32 5.23
N HIS A 95 -8.52 3.09 4.18
CA HIS A 95 -9.46 1.97 4.08
C HIS A 95 -8.75 0.74 3.47
N TRP A 96 -9.00 -0.40 4.06
CA TRP A 96 -8.49 -1.69 3.62
C TRP A 96 -9.56 -2.37 2.78
N HIS A 97 -9.58 -2.03 1.51
CA HIS A 97 -10.64 -2.43 0.59
C HIS A 97 -10.70 -3.94 0.38
N GLY A 98 -11.86 -4.53 0.64
CA GLY A 98 -12.11 -5.95 0.47
C GLY A 98 -11.66 -6.83 1.65
N PHE A 99 -11.26 -6.25 2.78
CA PHE A 99 -10.84 -7.00 3.96
C PHE A 99 -12.01 -7.41 4.85
N ILE A 100 -11.90 -8.59 5.44
CA ILE A 100 -12.70 -9.02 6.56
C ILE A 100 -11.94 -8.66 7.84
N LEU A 101 -12.36 -7.60 8.52
CA LEU A 101 -11.67 -7.04 9.69
C LEU A 101 -12.66 -6.42 10.68
N PRO A 102 -12.23 -6.12 11.92
CA PRO A 102 -13.05 -5.42 12.89
C PRO A 102 -13.45 -4.02 12.40
N ASN A 103 -14.72 -3.64 12.56
CA ASN A 103 -15.26 -2.36 12.08
C ASN A 103 -14.41 -1.14 12.46
N GLY A 104 -13.87 -1.08 13.68
CA GLY A 104 -12.98 0.04 14.11
C GLY A 104 -11.62 0.10 13.40
N MET A 105 -11.29 -0.89 12.56
CA MET A 105 -10.07 -0.94 11.76
C MET A 105 -10.34 -0.76 10.25
N ASP A 106 -11.59 -0.52 9.86
CA ASP A 106 -12.02 -0.42 8.46
C ASP A 106 -11.50 0.84 7.74
N GLY A 107 -11.15 1.87 8.49
CA GLY A 107 -10.48 3.04 7.94
C GLY A 107 -11.37 4.09 7.30
N VAL A 108 -12.70 3.99 7.46
CA VAL A 108 -13.63 5.00 6.92
C VAL A 108 -13.67 6.21 7.85
N GLY A 109 -13.00 7.29 7.44
CA GLY A 109 -12.91 8.53 8.20
C GLY A 109 -14.29 9.14 8.49
N GLY A 110 -14.53 9.49 9.74
CA GLY A 110 -15.81 10.04 10.21
C GLY A 110 -16.90 9.01 10.45
N VAL A 111 -16.69 7.74 10.10
CA VAL A 111 -17.68 6.65 10.27
C VAL A 111 -17.14 5.58 11.22
N THR A 112 -16.07 4.88 10.83
CA THR A 112 -15.48 3.80 11.65
C THR A 112 -14.33 4.29 12.50
N GLN A 113 -13.76 5.44 12.17
CA GLN A 113 -12.67 6.10 12.92
C GLN A 113 -12.70 7.61 12.73
N LYS A 114 -11.92 8.34 13.54
CA LYS A 114 -11.61 9.74 13.28
C LYS A 114 -10.62 9.85 12.11
N HIS A 115 -10.69 10.96 11.38
CA HIS A 115 -9.66 11.29 10.39
C HIS A 115 -8.29 11.40 11.08
N ILE A 116 -7.23 11.12 10.34
CA ILE A 116 -5.84 11.28 10.79
C ILE A 116 -5.42 12.70 10.42
N PRO A 117 -5.25 13.62 11.37
CA PRO A 117 -4.83 14.99 11.09
C PRO A 117 -3.41 15.04 10.51
N PRO A 118 -3.03 16.16 9.86
CA PRO A 118 -1.64 16.39 9.46
C PRO A 118 -0.65 16.23 10.62
N GLY A 119 0.43 15.48 10.39
CA GLY A 119 1.48 15.20 11.35
C GLY A 119 1.19 14.05 12.34
N GLU A 120 -0.04 13.52 12.36
CA GLU A 120 -0.40 12.44 13.28
C GLU A 120 -0.22 11.05 12.65
N THR A 121 -0.19 10.05 13.53
CA THR A 121 -0.11 8.63 13.16
C THR A 121 -1.29 7.87 13.76
N TYR A 122 -1.96 7.09 12.93
CA TYR A 122 -2.99 6.13 13.35
C TYR A 122 -2.44 4.71 13.25
N VAL A 123 -2.87 3.84 14.15
CA VAL A 123 -2.42 2.44 14.21
C VAL A 123 -3.59 1.52 13.87
N TYR A 124 -3.48 0.82 12.75
CA TYR A 124 -4.38 -0.26 12.38
C TYR A 124 -3.76 -1.59 12.80
N GLU A 125 -4.49 -2.40 13.56
CA GLU A 125 -4.01 -3.72 13.96
C GLU A 125 -5.13 -4.74 13.88
N PHE A 126 -4.95 -5.76 13.03
CA PHE A 126 -5.95 -6.80 12.80
C PHE A 126 -5.34 -8.11 12.31
N PRO A 127 -6.02 -9.26 12.51
CA PRO A 127 -5.61 -10.52 11.91
C PRO A 127 -6.04 -10.59 10.44
N LEU A 128 -5.25 -11.27 9.62
CA LEU A 128 -5.59 -11.59 8.24
C LEU A 128 -6.31 -12.93 8.19
N VAL A 129 -7.62 -12.91 7.95
CA VAL A 129 -8.49 -14.10 7.97
C VAL A 129 -8.88 -14.60 6.57
N GLN A 130 -8.28 -14.02 5.54
CA GLN A 130 -8.53 -14.32 4.14
C GLN A 130 -7.23 -14.23 3.36
N HIS A 131 -7.22 -14.69 2.11
CA HIS A 131 -6.14 -14.48 1.16
C HIS A 131 -6.67 -13.90 -0.15
N GLY A 132 -5.79 -13.31 -0.95
CA GLY A 132 -6.11 -12.71 -2.24
C GLY A 132 -5.39 -11.40 -2.48
N ALA A 133 -5.66 -10.81 -3.64
CA ALA A 133 -5.21 -9.49 -4.00
C ALA A 133 -6.27 -8.46 -3.57
N GLN A 134 -5.90 -7.61 -2.64
CA GLN A 134 -6.69 -6.53 -2.08
C GLN A 134 -6.01 -5.20 -2.38
N MET A 135 -6.67 -4.10 -2.05
CA MET A 135 -6.08 -2.77 -2.18
C MET A 135 -6.27 -1.96 -0.90
N TYR A 136 -5.50 -0.90 -0.77
CA TYR A 136 -5.69 0.13 0.25
C TYR A 136 -5.76 1.50 -0.41
N HIS A 137 -6.57 2.38 0.13
CA HIS A 137 -6.75 3.74 -0.37
C HIS A 137 -7.31 4.66 0.74
N PRO A 138 -7.22 5.99 0.59
CA PRO A 138 -7.85 6.92 1.54
C PRO A 138 -9.37 6.78 1.54
N HIS A 139 -9.99 7.07 2.68
CA HIS A 139 -11.44 7.19 2.80
C HIS A 139 -11.81 8.40 3.68
N SER A 140 -11.16 9.54 3.39
CA SER A 140 -11.39 10.83 4.04
C SER A 140 -12.00 11.81 3.02
N ASP A 141 -11.22 12.37 2.11
CA ASP A 141 -11.67 12.97 0.87
C ASP A 141 -11.30 12.02 -0.28
N GLU A 142 -12.03 10.93 -0.37
CA GLU A 142 -11.70 9.79 -1.23
C GLU A 142 -11.55 10.21 -2.69
N MET A 143 -12.49 11.00 -3.20
CA MET A 143 -12.50 11.44 -4.60
C MET A 143 -11.23 12.20 -4.96
N THR A 144 -10.81 13.15 -4.13
CA THR A 144 -9.61 13.95 -4.36
C THR A 144 -8.34 13.12 -4.12
N GLN A 145 -8.28 12.44 -2.98
CA GLN A 145 -7.05 11.76 -2.56
C GLN A 145 -6.71 10.57 -3.48
N MET A 146 -7.70 9.79 -3.92
CA MET A 146 -7.48 8.75 -4.93
C MET A 146 -7.11 9.33 -6.30
N ALA A 147 -7.81 10.38 -6.75
CA ALA A 147 -7.47 11.06 -8.02
C ALA A 147 -6.05 11.64 -8.01
N MET A 148 -5.52 12.00 -6.84
CA MET A 148 -4.14 12.45 -6.65
C MET A 148 -3.14 11.29 -6.59
N GLY A 149 -3.58 10.02 -6.61
CA GLY A 149 -2.72 8.84 -6.73
C GLY A 149 -2.49 8.04 -5.45
N MET A 150 -3.30 8.25 -4.42
CA MET A 150 -3.17 7.58 -3.12
C MET A 150 -3.87 6.23 -3.10
N GLU A 151 -3.23 5.22 -3.61
CA GLU A 151 -3.73 3.85 -3.62
C GLU A 151 -2.56 2.86 -3.74
N GLY A 152 -2.78 1.61 -3.34
CA GLY A 152 -1.78 0.57 -3.46
C GLY A 152 -2.37 -0.83 -3.26
N PHE A 153 -1.58 -1.84 -3.57
CA PHE A 153 -1.96 -3.24 -3.36
C PHE A 153 -1.61 -3.75 -1.98
N PHE A 154 -2.48 -4.62 -1.46
CA PHE A 154 -2.18 -5.46 -0.32
C PHE A 154 -2.42 -6.92 -0.72
N ILE A 155 -1.36 -7.70 -0.81
CA ILE A 155 -1.40 -9.10 -1.19
C ILE A 155 -1.34 -9.97 0.06
N ILE A 156 -2.37 -10.78 0.24
CA ILE A 156 -2.41 -11.78 1.30
C ILE A 156 -2.20 -13.14 0.65
N HIS A 157 -1.04 -13.71 0.87
CA HIS A 157 -0.71 -15.05 0.35
C HIS A 157 -1.47 -16.13 1.11
N PRO A 158 -1.95 -17.19 0.45
CA PRO A 158 -2.62 -18.28 1.13
C PRO A 158 -1.65 -19.00 2.08
N LYS A 159 -2.14 -19.33 3.27
CA LYS A 159 -1.35 -19.98 4.34
C LYS A 159 -0.71 -21.31 3.90
N ASN A 160 -1.40 -22.04 3.05
CA ASN A 160 -0.96 -23.36 2.58
C ASN A 160 -0.26 -23.32 1.21
N GLY A 161 0.09 -22.11 0.73
CA GLY A 161 0.63 -21.92 -0.61
C GLY A 161 -0.43 -21.92 -1.70
N TYR A 162 -0.01 -21.61 -2.90
CA TYR A 162 -0.89 -21.62 -4.07
C TYR A 162 -1.11 -23.05 -4.58
N PRO A 163 -2.33 -23.40 -5.04
CA PRO A 163 -2.64 -24.77 -5.49
C PRO A 163 -1.82 -25.17 -6.73
N GLU A 164 -1.50 -24.21 -7.59
CA GLU A 164 -0.71 -24.44 -8.79
C GLU A 164 0.65 -23.75 -8.68
N PRO A 165 1.73 -24.42 -9.07
CA PRO A 165 3.05 -23.79 -9.11
C PRO A 165 3.08 -22.71 -10.19
N VAL A 166 3.54 -21.52 -9.84
CA VAL A 166 3.76 -20.42 -10.79
C VAL A 166 5.20 -19.93 -10.68
N ASP A 167 5.79 -19.54 -11.81
CA ASP A 167 7.15 -19.04 -11.83
C ASP A 167 7.25 -17.63 -11.27
N ARG A 168 6.24 -16.77 -11.56
CA ARG A 168 6.19 -15.38 -11.13
C ARG A 168 4.77 -14.88 -11.00
N HIS A 169 4.54 -14.02 -10.01
CA HIS A 169 3.33 -13.21 -9.87
C HIS A 169 3.66 -11.77 -10.19
N PHE A 170 2.95 -11.17 -11.14
CA PHE A 170 3.06 -9.75 -11.45
C PHE A 170 1.84 -9.02 -10.93
N LEU A 171 2.07 -7.85 -10.32
CA LEU A 171 1.03 -6.89 -10.00
C LEU A 171 1.14 -5.70 -10.95
N ILE A 172 0.02 -5.38 -11.61
CA ILE A 172 -0.08 -4.23 -12.50
C ILE A 172 -1.26 -3.39 -12.04
N PHE A 173 -0.97 -2.17 -11.57
CA PHE A 173 -1.98 -1.19 -11.21
C PHE A 173 -2.32 -0.35 -12.45
N LEU A 174 -3.60 -0.30 -12.83
CA LEU A 174 -4.08 0.52 -13.94
C LEU A 174 -4.81 1.73 -13.36
N GLN A 175 -4.34 2.92 -13.68
CA GLN A 175 -4.90 4.18 -13.21
C GLN A 175 -4.99 5.17 -14.35
N GLU A 176 -6.07 5.93 -14.40
CA GLU A 176 -6.26 7.03 -15.33
C GLU A 176 -5.94 8.37 -14.66
N TRP A 177 -5.27 9.23 -15.39
CA TRP A 177 -4.91 10.58 -14.94
C TRP A 177 -5.43 11.62 -15.91
N ALA A 178 -6.26 12.56 -15.41
CA ALA A 178 -6.63 13.73 -16.16
C ALA A 178 -5.54 14.80 -15.98
N ILE A 179 -4.74 15.03 -17.00
CA ILE A 179 -3.64 15.99 -16.98
C ILE A 179 -3.90 17.04 -18.06
N GLU A 180 -3.93 18.31 -17.69
CA GLU A 180 -3.94 19.40 -18.65
C GLU A 180 -2.55 19.58 -19.26
N PRO A 181 -2.40 19.53 -20.59
CA PRO A 181 -1.12 19.73 -21.24
C PRO A 181 -0.48 21.07 -20.86
N GLY A 182 0.77 21.03 -20.39
CA GLY A 182 1.52 22.21 -19.98
C GLY A 182 1.33 22.67 -18.53
N THR A 183 0.61 21.90 -17.70
CA THR A 183 0.37 22.23 -16.28
C THR A 183 1.05 21.31 -15.28
N PHE A 184 1.90 20.39 -15.74
CA PHE A 184 2.63 19.44 -14.91
C PHE A 184 4.06 19.84 -14.58
#